data_11a9fbd38d039e3d1c1cb53e8a773a66
#
_entry.id   11a9fbd38d039e3d1c1cb53e8a773a66
#
_cell.length_a   1.000
_cell.length_b   1.000
_cell.length_c   1.000
_cell.angle_alpha   90.00
_cell.angle_beta   90.00
_cell.angle_gamma   90.00
#
_symmetry.space_group_name_H-M   'P 1'
#
loop_
_entity.id
_entity.type
_entity.pdbx_description
1 polymer ?
#
loop_
_entity_poly.entity_id
_entity_poly.type
_entity_poly.pdbx_seq_one_letter_code
_entity_poly.pdbx_strand_id
1 'polypeptide(L)'
;MLQITLPDGSLREYPGPVTVADVALSIGAGLAKAALAGNVNGEVVDTSYVISENARLAILTSKDAQGLEVIRHSTAHLLAYAVKSLFPEAQVTIGPVIENGFYYDFSYTRPFTPDDLGLIEKKMTELASKDEAVTRQVMPRDQAVDYFKKLGENYKAEIITSIPANEDVSLYSEGGFTDLCRGPHVPSTGKLKHFKLMKVAGAYWRGDHRNEMLQRIYGTAWATKEDLQQYLTMLEEAEKRDHRKLGRELDLFHIDEHSPGTVFWHPKGWTLWQEVEQYMRQVYRDNGYLEVKGPQILDQGLWEKTGHWDKYRENMFVTESEKRDYALKPMNCPGHLIIFNQGIKSYRDLPLRFGEFGQCHRNEPSGGLHGIMRVRAFTQDDGHIFCTQEQIQSEVIAFTTLLQKVYKDFGYTDIIYKLSTRPEKRIGSEESWDRAENALAEGLKASGCDFQYLPGEGAFYGPKIEYTLKDAIGREWQCGTMQVDPNMPERLGAEYVGEDGARHIPIMLHRAIVGSLERFIGILIEQHAGALPVWLAPVQVAVLNITDSQADYVQDVVKKLKSQGIRVIQDLKNEKITYKIREHSMQKLPYILVMGDKEKAAGTVAVRARGNVDLGVMPLEAFTEKLASDIAAKL
;
A
#
# COMPACT_ATOMS: atom_id res chain seq x y z
N MET A 1 -43.30 -26.99 -2.00
CA MET A 1 -42.23 -27.07 -0.97
C MET A 1 -41.09 -26.22 -1.47
N LEU A 2 -40.70 -25.21 -0.72
CA LEU A 2 -39.55 -24.37 -1.00
C LEU A 2 -38.28 -25.07 -0.56
N GLN A 3 -37.26 -25.17 -1.40
CA GLN A 3 -35.98 -25.83 -1.08
C GLN A 3 -34.85 -24.80 -0.93
N ILE A 4 -34.19 -24.81 0.21
CA ILE A 4 -33.02 -23.97 0.51
C ILE A 4 -31.79 -24.88 0.57
N THR A 5 -30.78 -24.59 -0.28
CA THR A 5 -29.49 -25.29 -0.28
C THR A 5 -28.50 -24.50 0.58
N LEU A 6 -27.94 -25.15 1.60
CA LEU A 6 -26.93 -24.55 2.48
C LEU A 6 -25.51 -24.73 1.92
N PRO A 7 -24.48 -24.03 2.42
CA PRO A 7 -23.10 -24.10 1.91
C PRO A 7 -22.46 -25.49 1.97
N ASP A 8 -22.88 -26.33 2.90
CA ASP A 8 -22.44 -27.73 3.03
C ASP A 8 -23.16 -28.70 2.07
N GLY A 9 -24.02 -28.17 1.18
CA GLY A 9 -24.83 -28.94 0.25
C GLY A 9 -26.11 -29.56 0.84
N SER A 10 -26.37 -29.39 2.11
CA SER A 10 -27.60 -29.87 2.74
C SER A 10 -28.83 -29.10 2.26
N LEU A 11 -29.97 -29.80 2.13
CA LEU A 11 -31.23 -29.23 1.69
C LEU A 11 -32.18 -29.07 2.87
N ARG A 12 -32.86 -27.92 2.93
CA ARG A 12 -33.93 -27.63 3.88
C ARG A 12 -35.22 -27.36 3.11
N GLU A 13 -36.31 -28.00 3.51
CA GLU A 13 -37.62 -27.85 2.89
C GLU A 13 -38.58 -27.06 3.78
N TYR A 14 -39.28 -26.11 3.19
CA TYR A 14 -40.25 -25.26 3.90
C TYR A 14 -41.61 -25.30 3.17
N PRO A 15 -42.72 -25.21 3.88
CA PRO A 15 -44.05 -25.27 3.29
C PRO A 15 -44.42 -24.05 2.45
N GLY A 16 -43.70 -22.94 2.59
CA GLY A 16 -43.90 -21.68 1.87
C GLY A 16 -42.75 -20.73 2.01
N PRO A 17 -42.90 -19.45 1.60
CA PRO A 17 -41.87 -18.44 1.77
C PRO A 17 -41.33 -18.37 3.20
N VAL A 18 -40.04 -18.14 3.36
CA VAL A 18 -39.33 -18.19 4.66
C VAL A 18 -38.30 -17.07 4.71
N THR A 19 -38.09 -16.45 5.87
CA THR A 19 -37.07 -15.43 6.04
C THR A 19 -35.68 -16.06 6.26
N VAL A 20 -34.63 -15.31 5.97
CA VAL A 20 -33.25 -15.70 6.32
C VAL A 20 -33.13 -15.98 7.82
N ALA A 21 -33.80 -15.20 8.68
CA ALA A 21 -33.83 -15.39 10.12
C ALA A 21 -34.50 -16.73 10.51
N ASP A 22 -35.62 -17.09 9.88
CA ASP A 22 -36.31 -18.36 10.15
C ASP A 22 -35.45 -19.56 9.76
N VAL A 23 -34.75 -19.48 8.62
CA VAL A 23 -33.81 -20.53 8.21
C VAL A 23 -32.66 -20.63 9.23
N ALA A 24 -32.07 -19.51 9.66
CA ALA A 24 -31.03 -19.52 10.68
C ALA A 24 -31.52 -20.16 12.00
N LEU A 25 -32.75 -19.85 12.42
CA LEU A 25 -33.36 -20.43 13.61
C LEU A 25 -33.61 -21.92 13.47
N SER A 26 -34.04 -22.38 12.29
CA SER A 26 -34.27 -23.81 12.00
C SER A 26 -32.98 -24.64 12.04
N ILE A 27 -31.84 -24.00 11.76
CA ILE A 27 -30.49 -24.63 11.86
C ILE A 27 -30.06 -24.71 13.34
N GLY A 28 -30.26 -23.60 14.08
CA GLY A 28 -29.94 -23.58 15.50
C GLY A 28 -30.04 -22.19 16.13
N ALA A 29 -30.45 -22.12 17.39
CA ALA A 29 -30.61 -20.88 18.14
C ALA A 29 -29.32 -20.05 18.25
N GLY A 30 -28.16 -20.71 18.31
CA GLY A 30 -26.84 -20.04 18.31
C GLY A 30 -26.56 -19.31 17.01
N LEU A 31 -26.85 -19.94 15.86
CA LEU A 31 -26.69 -19.32 14.55
C LEU A 31 -27.68 -18.18 14.35
N ALA A 32 -28.94 -18.37 14.72
CA ALA A 32 -29.95 -17.29 14.67
C ALA A 32 -29.52 -16.06 15.47
N LYS A 33 -28.96 -16.25 16.66
CA LYS A 33 -28.42 -15.17 17.49
C LYS A 33 -27.19 -14.51 16.85
N ALA A 34 -26.35 -15.26 16.13
CA ALA A 34 -25.13 -14.75 15.49
C ALA A 34 -25.40 -14.14 14.10
N ALA A 35 -26.52 -14.43 13.47
CA ALA A 35 -26.87 -13.98 12.14
C ALA A 35 -26.91 -12.43 12.04
N LEU A 36 -26.27 -11.90 11.03
CA LEU A 36 -26.23 -10.47 10.68
C LEU A 36 -26.95 -10.19 9.37
N ALA A 37 -26.82 -11.11 8.41
CA ALA A 37 -27.39 -11.03 7.06
C ALA A 37 -27.46 -12.43 6.44
N GLY A 38 -27.97 -12.55 5.21
CA GLY A 38 -27.89 -13.76 4.40
C GLY A 38 -27.30 -13.47 3.03
N ASN A 39 -26.58 -14.44 2.49
CA ASN A 39 -26.18 -14.41 1.07
C ASN A 39 -27.12 -15.38 0.32
N VAL A 40 -28.04 -14.80 -0.46
CA VAL A 40 -29.05 -15.54 -1.24
C VAL A 40 -28.62 -15.48 -2.73
N ASN A 41 -28.24 -16.62 -3.29
CA ASN A 41 -27.80 -16.73 -4.70
C ASN A 41 -26.66 -15.77 -5.09
N GLY A 42 -25.81 -15.38 -4.14
CA GLY A 42 -24.71 -14.42 -4.35
C GLY A 42 -25.02 -12.99 -3.95
N GLU A 43 -26.26 -12.64 -3.66
CA GLU A 43 -26.69 -11.32 -3.18
C GLU A 43 -26.78 -11.28 -1.64
N VAL A 44 -26.19 -10.26 -1.02
CA VAL A 44 -26.25 -10.08 0.43
C VAL A 44 -27.52 -9.31 0.79
N VAL A 45 -28.34 -9.90 1.68
CA VAL A 45 -29.66 -9.40 2.06
C VAL A 45 -29.86 -9.39 3.57
N ASP A 46 -30.84 -8.60 4.05
CA ASP A 46 -31.21 -8.56 5.47
C ASP A 46 -31.66 -9.93 6.01
N THR A 47 -31.57 -10.13 7.31
CA THR A 47 -32.13 -11.32 7.96
C THR A 47 -33.65 -11.41 7.81
N SER A 48 -34.35 -10.29 7.60
CA SER A 48 -35.78 -10.20 7.34
C SER A 48 -36.18 -10.46 5.89
N TYR A 49 -35.24 -10.63 4.97
CA TYR A 49 -35.52 -10.91 3.57
C TYR A 49 -36.27 -12.22 3.41
N VAL A 50 -37.37 -12.17 2.64
CA VAL A 50 -38.25 -13.30 2.38
C VAL A 50 -37.80 -14.03 1.12
N ILE A 51 -37.40 -15.28 1.26
CA ILE A 51 -37.07 -16.19 0.18
C ILE A 51 -38.35 -16.89 -0.26
N SER A 52 -38.78 -16.65 -1.50
CA SER A 52 -40.03 -17.17 -2.08
C SER A 52 -39.82 -18.28 -3.12
N GLU A 53 -38.58 -18.46 -3.59
CA GLU A 53 -38.19 -19.43 -4.61
C GLU A 53 -37.00 -20.26 -4.11
N ASN A 54 -36.75 -21.42 -4.75
CA ASN A 54 -35.59 -22.24 -4.42
C ASN A 54 -34.30 -21.43 -4.54
N ALA A 55 -33.48 -21.47 -3.51
CA ALA A 55 -32.27 -20.64 -3.44
C ALA A 55 -31.11 -21.34 -2.72
N ARG A 56 -29.91 -20.86 -2.98
CA ARG A 56 -28.73 -21.12 -2.14
C ARG A 56 -28.64 -20.03 -1.09
N LEU A 57 -28.47 -20.41 0.16
CA LEU A 57 -28.39 -19.48 1.28
C LEU A 57 -27.19 -19.78 2.17
N ALA A 58 -26.33 -18.77 2.36
CA ALA A 58 -25.35 -18.74 3.44
C ALA A 58 -25.77 -17.73 4.50
N ILE A 59 -25.83 -18.15 5.77
CA ILE A 59 -26.07 -17.22 6.89
C ILE A 59 -24.75 -16.53 7.21
N LEU A 60 -24.76 -15.19 7.13
CA LEU A 60 -23.58 -14.37 7.40
C LEU A 60 -23.53 -13.95 8.86
N THR A 61 -22.36 -14.14 9.46
CA THR A 61 -22.06 -13.78 10.85
C THR A 61 -20.89 -12.82 10.93
N SER A 62 -20.51 -12.39 12.11
CA SER A 62 -19.33 -11.53 12.32
C SER A 62 -17.99 -12.21 11.97
N LYS A 63 -17.97 -13.50 11.70
CA LYS A 63 -16.78 -14.24 11.25
C LYS A 63 -16.56 -14.16 9.74
N ASP A 64 -17.58 -13.76 9.00
CA ASP A 64 -17.55 -13.67 7.55
C ASP A 64 -17.17 -12.25 7.14
N ALA A 65 -16.35 -12.11 6.08
CA ALA A 65 -15.93 -10.81 5.57
C ALA A 65 -17.14 -9.93 5.19
N GLN A 66 -18.14 -10.50 4.50
CA GLN A 66 -19.38 -9.80 4.17
C GLN A 66 -20.19 -9.43 5.42
N GLY A 67 -20.17 -10.26 6.47
CA GLY A 67 -20.81 -9.94 7.76
C GLY A 67 -20.14 -8.76 8.46
N LEU A 68 -18.83 -8.63 8.38
CA LEU A 68 -18.09 -7.49 8.89
C LEU A 68 -18.41 -6.20 8.11
N GLU A 69 -18.59 -6.27 6.79
CA GLU A 69 -19.03 -5.13 5.97
C GLU A 69 -20.42 -4.66 6.40
N VAL A 70 -21.37 -5.57 6.69
CA VAL A 70 -22.69 -5.24 7.21
C VAL A 70 -22.61 -4.53 8.57
N ILE A 71 -21.70 -4.97 9.46
CA ILE A 71 -21.42 -4.28 10.73
C ILE A 71 -20.95 -2.85 10.48
N ARG A 72 -19.95 -2.66 9.59
CA ARG A 72 -19.40 -1.35 9.25
C ARG A 72 -20.45 -0.42 8.65
N HIS A 73 -21.24 -0.93 7.70
CA HIS A 73 -22.33 -0.20 7.08
C HIS A 73 -23.39 0.26 8.11
N SER A 74 -23.82 -0.65 8.96
CA SER A 74 -24.80 -0.32 10.01
C SER A 74 -24.22 0.62 11.06
N THR A 75 -22.91 0.54 11.35
CA THR A 75 -22.26 1.47 12.28
C THR A 75 -22.18 2.89 11.69
N ALA A 76 -22.08 3.04 10.35
CA ALA A 76 -22.17 4.34 9.69
C ALA A 76 -23.55 4.98 9.91
N HIS A 77 -24.64 4.19 9.85
CA HIS A 77 -25.99 4.68 10.18
C HIS A 77 -26.14 5.01 11.66
N LEU A 78 -25.57 4.19 12.55
CA LEU A 78 -25.55 4.49 14.00
C LEU A 78 -24.81 5.81 14.30
N LEU A 79 -23.74 6.12 13.55
CA LEU A 79 -23.06 7.42 13.61
C LEU A 79 -24.00 8.54 13.19
N ALA A 80 -24.71 8.41 12.07
CA ALA A 80 -25.67 9.41 11.60
C ALA A 80 -26.79 9.62 12.62
N TYR A 81 -27.33 8.55 13.20
CA TYR A 81 -28.33 8.61 14.27
C TYR A 81 -27.80 9.36 15.51
N ALA A 82 -26.59 9.07 15.96
CA ALA A 82 -25.96 9.74 17.09
C ALA A 82 -25.75 11.25 16.82
N VAL A 83 -25.26 11.60 15.63
CA VAL A 83 -25.08 13.01 15.21
C VAL A 83 -26.42 13.73 15.18
N LYS A 84 -27.46 13.17 14.56
CA LYS A 84 -28.80 13.78 14.55
C LYS A 84 -29.40 13.94 15.95
N SER A 85 -29.12 13.00 16.84
CA SER A 85 -29.58 13.08 18.23
C SER A 85 -28.92 14.20 19.02
N LEU A 86 -27.66 14.50 18.78
CA LEU A 86 -26.88 15.54 19.47
C LEU A 86 -26.94 16.90 18.77
N PHE A 87 -27.00 16.87 17.45
CA PHE A 87 -26.95 18.04 16.56
C PHE A 87 -28.08 17.97 15.53
N PRO A 88 -29.35 18.24 15.96
CA PRO A 88 -30.51 18.07 15.08
C PRO A 88 -30.48 18.87 13.77
N GLU A 89 -29.75 19.99 13.76
CA GLU A 89 -29.59 20.86 12.58
C GLU A 89 -28.58 20.31 11.55
N ALA A 90 -27.71 19.37 11.94
CA ALA A 90 -26.79 18.74 11.01
C ALA A 90 -27.55 17.92 9.97
N GLN A 91 -27.27 18.13 8.69
CA GLN A 91 -27.90 17.36 7.61
C GLN A 91 -27.03 16.15 7.28
N VAL A 92 -27.66 15.02 7.10
CA VAL A 92 -27.00 13.76 6.73
C VAL A 92 -26.94 13.60 5.21
N THR A 93 -25.82 13.06 4.69
CA THR A 93 -25.65 12.87 3.25
C THR A 93 -25.43 11.40 2.89
N ILE A 94 -24.21 10.91 2.87
CA ILE A 94 -23.86 9.52 2.54
C ILE A 94 -22.87 8.95 3.55
N GLY A 95 -22.95 7.62 3.77
CA GLY A 95 -22.12 6.88 4.72
C GLY A 95 -21.67 5.53 4.18
N PRO A 96 -20.73 5.47 3.20
CA PRO A 96 -20.26 4.22 2.66
C PRO A 96 -19.25 3.51 3.57
N VAL A 97 -19.12 2.21 3.36
CA VAL A 97 -18.05 1.37 3.92
C VAL A 97 -16.76 1.64 3.14
N ILE A 98 -15.64 1.60 3.85
CA ILE A 98 -14.28 1.61 3.32
C ILE A 98 -13.51 0.40 3.88
N GLU A 99 -12.32 0.14 3.36
CA GLU A 99 -11.54 -1.08 3.61
C GLU A 99 -11.51 -1.53 5.08
N ASN A 100 -11.18 -0.64 6.02
CA ASN A 100 -11.11 -0.99 7.46
C ASN A 100 -12.05 -0.14 8.32
N GLY A 101 -13.17 0.31 7.75
CA GLY A 101 -14.09 1.16 8.49
C GLY A 101 -15.22 1.71 7.64
N PHE A 102 -15.60 2.91 7.95
CA PHE A 102 -16.68 3.64 7.29
C PHE A 102 -16.43 5.14 7.44
N TYR A 103 -17.18 5.93 6.72
CA TYR A 103 -17.33 7.35 7.02
C TYR A 103 -18.80 7.77 6.85
N TYR A 104 -19.12 8.96 7.35
CA TYR A 104 -20.38 9.61 7.04
C TYR A 104 -20.16 11.11 6.84
N ASP A 105 -20.79 11.69 5.82
CA ASP A 105 -20.68 13.09 5.47
C ASP A 105 -21.86 13.89 6.02
N PHE A 106 -21.56 15.04 6.60
CA PHE A 106 -22.52 15.94 7.22
C PHE A 106 -22.35 17.37 6.69
N SER A 107 -23.46 18.05 6.42
CA SER A 107 -23.48 19.51 6.31
C SER A 107 -23.90 20.08 7.65
N TYR A 108 -23.05 20.92 8.24
CA TYR A 108 -23.31 21.54 9.52
C TYR A 108 -22.65 22.92 9.62
N THR A 109 -23.27 23.85 10.32
CA THR A 109 -22.88 25.27 10.36
C THR A 109 -21.56 25.56 11.08
N ARG A 110 -21.14 24.68 11.97
CA ARG A 110 -19.83 24.75 12.64
C ARG A 110 -18.99 23.49 12.43
N PRO A 111 -17.66 23.58 12.48
CA PRO A 111 -16.81 22.40 12.43
C PRO A 111 -17.03 21.47 13.63
N PHE A 112 -17.02 20.15 13.37
CA PHE A 112 -16.90 19.16 14.43
C PHE A 112 -15.48 19.18 14.99
N THR A 113 -15.38 19.10 16.30
CA THR A 113 -14.12 19.08 17.05
C THR A 113 -13.78 17.66 17.55
N PRO A 114 -12.53 17.40 17.97
CA PRO A 114 -12.21 16.13 18.64
C PRO A 114 -13.07 15.82 19.87
N ASP A 115 -13.48 16.85 20.63
CA ASP A 115 -14.38 16.68 21.78
C ASP A 115 -15.78 16.23 21.33
N ASP A 116 -16.28 16.75 20.21
CA ASP A 116 -17.55 16.29 19.63
C ASP A 116 -17.48 14.81 19.25
N LEU A 117 -16.34 14.34 18.70
CA LEU A 117 -16.19 12.90 18.39
C LEU A 117 -16.35 12.03 19.64
N GLY A 118 -15.81 12.46 20.77
CA GLY A 118 -15.98 11.76 22.04
C GLY A 118 -17.44 11.72 22.52
N LEU A 119 -18.17 12.82 22.35
CA LEU A 119 -19.59 12.89 22.68
C LEU A 119 -20.45 12.02 21.75
N ILE A 120 -20.17 12.07 20.44
CA ILE A 120 -20.86 11.27 19.43
C ILE A 120 -20.63 9.78 19.69
N GLU A 121 -19.39 9.35 19.93
CA GLU A 121 -19.04 7.95 20.23
C GLU A 121 -19.75 7.43 21.48
N LYS A 122 -19.82 8.26 22.53
CA LYS A 122 -20.59 7.93 23.73
C LYS A 122 -22.09 7.77 23.41
N LYS A 123 -22.64 8.65 22.56
CA LYS A 123 -24.06 8.56 22.13
C LYS A 123 -24.30 7.32 21.28
N MET A 124 -23.39 6.98 20.36
CA MET A 124 -23.47 5.73 19.60
C MET A 124 -23.52 4.52 20.53
N THR A 125 -22.68 4.48 21.57
CA THR A 125 -22.66 3.40 22.57
C THR A 125 -24.00 3.31 23.33
N GLU A 126 -24.58 4.45 23.72
CA GLU A 126 -25.89 4.50 24.34
C GLU A 126 -26.98 3.93 23.42
N LEU A 127 -27.01 4.37 22.15
CA LEU A 127 -28.01 3.92 21.17
C LEU A 127 -27.84 2.42 20.86
N ALA A 128 -26.62 1.94 20.68
CA ALA A 128 -26.33 0.51 20.47
C ALA A 128 -26.83 -0.34 21.65
N SER A 129 -26.71 0.16 22.90
CA SER A 129 -27.13 -0.57 24.10
C SER A 129 -28.65 -0.73 24.23
N LYS A 130 -29.43 0.08 23.51
CA LYS A 130 -30.91 -0.04 23.51
C LYS A 130 -31.40 -1.24 22.71
N ASP A 131 -30.53 -1.82 21.86
CA ASP A 131 -30.85 -2.98 21.02
C ASP A 131 -32.14 -2.79 20.18
N GLU A 132 -32.26 -1.62 19.58
CA GLU A 132 -33.43 -1.25 18.76
C GLU A 132 -33.39 -2.03 17.44
N ALA A 133 -34.56 -2.55 17.02
CA ALA A 133 -34.68 -3.28 15.76
C ALA A 133 -34.41 -2.35 14.57
N VAL A 134 -33.65 -2.86 13.60
CA VAL A 134 -33.45 -2.20 12.30
C VAL A 134 -34.49 -2.73 11.32
N THR A 135 -35.30 -1.84 10.78
CA THR A 135 -36.42 -2.20 9.90
C THR A 135 -36.26 -1.57 8.51
N ARG A 136 -36.55 -2.35 7.49
CA ARG A 136 -36.54 -1.90 6.10
C ARG A 136 -37.96 -1.60 5.62
N GLN A 137 -38.10 -0.46 4.94
CA GLN A 137 -39.33 -0.07 4.26
C GLN A 137 -39.02 0.32 2.82
N VAL A 138 -39.86 -0.09 1.90
CA VAL A 138 -39.77 0.33 0.48
C VAL A 138 -40.92 1.30 0.22
N MET A 139 -40.62 2.40 -0.45
CA MET A 139 -41.62 3.38 -0.84
C MET A 139 -41.31 3.99 -2.21
N PRO A 140 -42.35 4.50 -2.91
CA PRO A 140 -42.15 5.22 -4.18
C PRO A 140 -41.18 6.41 -4.00
N ARG A 141 -40.31 6.62 -4.99
CA ARG A 141 -39.29 7.67 -5.02
C ARG A 141 -39.82 9.05 -4.61
N ASP A 142 -40.95 9.48 -5.20
CA ASP A 142 -41.48 10.83 -4.94
C ASP A 142 -42.00 10.99 -3.52
N GLN A 143 -42.58 9.94 -2.93
CA GLN A 143 -42.96 9.92 -1.52
C GLN A 143 -41.74 10.03 -0.59
N ALA A 144 -40.66 9.37 -0.93
CA ALA A 144 -39.41 9.46 -0.19
C ALA A 144 -38.80 10.87 -0.27
N VAL A 145 -38.84 11.53 -1.45
CA VAL A 145 -38.43 12.93 -1.60
C VAL A 145 -39.20 13.83 -0.65
N ASP A 146 -40.52 13.71 -0.63
CA ASP A 146 -41.39 14.51 0.24
C ASP A 146 -41.16 14.21 1.73
N TYR A 147 -40.91 12.95 2.08
CA TYR A 147 -40.58 12.53 3.44
C TYR A 147 -39.30 13.23 3.94
N PHE A 148 -38.18 13.17 3.20
CA PHE A 148 -36.93 13.79 3.61
C PHE A 148 -36.99 15.31 3.59
N LYS A 149 -37.72 15.93 2.65
CA LYS A 149 -37.94 17.37 2.66
C LYS A 149 -38.66 17.84 3.92
N LYS A 150 -39.69 17.09 4.39
CA LYS A 150 -40.41 17.38 5.65
C LYS A 150 -39.50 17.27 6.88
N LEU A 151 -38.48 16.39 6.82
CA LEU A 151 -37.46 16.25 7.88
C LEU A 151 -36.37 17.32 7.81
N GLY A 152 -36.34 18.17 6.77
CA GLY A 152 -35.28 19.13 6.53
C GLY A 152 -34.01 18.55 5.96
N GLU A 153 -34.03 17.28 5.53
CA GLU A 153 -32.85 16.56 4.97
C GLU A 153 -32.75 16.80 3.45
N ASN A 154 -32.32 18.01 3.07
CA ASN A 154 -32.31 18.46 1.69
C ASN A 154 -31.36 17.66 0.81
N TYR A 155 -30.17 17.26 1.33
CA TYR A 155 -29.22 16.43 0.59
C TYR A 155 -29.77 15.04 0.28
N LYS A 156 -30.51 14.42 1.22
CA LYS A 156 -31.20 13.14 0.96
C LYS A 156 -32.27 13.30 -0.10
N ALA A 157 -33.08 14.36 -0.04
CA ALA A 157 -34.07 14.65 -1.06
C ALA A 157 -33.42 14.86 -2.44
N GLU A 158 -32.26 15.54 -2.52
CA GLU A 158 -31.50 15.73 -3.76
C GLU A 158 -30.97 14.40 -4.31
N ILE A 159 -30.39 13.54 -3.46
CA ILE A 159 -29.91 12.21 -3.86
C ILE A 159 -31.06 11.40 -4.45
N ILE A 160 -32.22 11.35 -3.77
CA ILE A 160 -33.39 10.59 -4.22
C ILE A 160 -33.90 11.14 -5.55
N THR A 161 -33.91 12.46 -5.73
CA THR A 161 -34.32 13.10 -6.99
C THR A 161 -33.46 12.68 -8.19
N SER A 162 -32.19 12.29 -7.97
CA SER A 162 -31.32 11.78 -9.03
C SER A 162 -31.58 10.32 -9.43
N ILE A 163 -32.40 9.59 -8.67
CA ILE A 163 -32.84 8.22 -8.98
C ILE A 163 -33.96 8.28 -10.04
N PRO A 164 -34.07 7.34 -11.00
CA PRO A 164 -35.15 7.30 -11.97
C PRO A 164 -36.55 7.32 -11.32
N ALA A 165 -37.49 8.06 -11.92
CA ALA A 165 -38.82 8.30 -11.30
C ALA A 165 -39.69 7.04 -11.14
N ASN A 166 -39.39 5.99 -11.88
CA ASN A 166 -40.10 4.70 -11.85
C ASN A 166 -39.50 3.68 -10.88
N GLU A 167 -38.48 4.08 -10.11
CA GLU A 167 -37.85 3.20 -9.13
C GLU A 167 -38.38 3.48 -7.73
N ASP A 168 -38.63 2.41 -6.98
CA ASP A 168 -38.86 2.47 -5.55
C ASP A 168 -37.51 2.57 -4.81
N VAL A 169 -37.52 3.23 -3.67
CA VAL A 169 -36.36 3.37 -2.80
C VAL A 169 -36.56 2.68 -1.46
N SER A 170 -35.49 2.13 -0.89
CA SER A 170 -35.52 1.54 0.42
C SER A 170 -35.02 2.52 1.49
N LEU A 171 -35.73 2.53 2.59
CA LEU A 171 -35.41 3.27 3.81
C LEU A 171 -35.15 2.27 4.94
N TYR A 172 -34.20 2.61 5.80
CA TYR A 172 -33.92 1.84 7.00
C TYR A 172 -34.15 2.73 8.22
N SER A 173 -34.87 2.18 9.18
CA SER A 173 -35.20 2.87 10.44
C SER A 173 -34.65 2.11 11.63
N GLU A 174 -34.04 2.86 12.56
CA GLU A 174 -33.54 2.38 13.84
C GLU A 174 -33.92 3.41 14.91
N GLY A 175 -34.78 3.00 15.85
CA GLY A 175 -35.32 3.92 16.86
C GLY A 175 -35.99 5.15 16.24
N GLY A 176 -35.50 6.33 16.60
CA GLY A 176 -36.01 7.62 16.09
C GLY A 176 -35.35 8.13 14.81
N PHE A 177 -34.49 7.35 14.15
CA PHE A 177 -33.76 7.77 12.96
C PHE A 177 -34.14 6.92 11.74
N THR A 178 -34.29 7.57 10.58
CA THR A 178 -34.58 6.90 9.30
C THR A 178 -33.63 7.46 8.24
N ASP A 179 -33.03 6.57 7.49
CA ASP A 179 -32.10 6.92 6.41
C ASP A 179 -32.43 6.23 5.08
N LEU A 180 -32.07 6.89 3.97
CA LEU A 180 -32.08 6.30 2.64
C LEU A 180 -30.91 5.33 2.51
N CYS A 181 -31.18 4.06 2.22
CA CYS A 181 -30.13 3.07 2.04
C CYS A 181 -30.61 1.86 1.22
N ARG A 182 -29.67 1.24 0.51
CA ARG A 182 -29.92 -0.02 -0.19
C ARG A 182 -29.83 -1.24 0.74
N GLY A 183 -29.15 -1.10 1.86
CA GLY A 183 -28.86 -2.21 2.77
C GLY A 183 -27.72 -3.12 2.27
N PRO A 184 -27.59 -4.34 2.85
CA PRO A 184 -28.30 -4.77 4.05
C PRO A 184 -27.75 -4.17 5.34
N HIS A 185 -28.53 -4.30 6.41
CA HIS A 185 -28.16 -3.90 7.76
C HIS A 185 -28.29 -5.04 8.78
N VAL A 186 -27.63 -4.87 9.92
CA VAL A 186 -27.79 -5.79 11.06
C VAL A 186 -29.24 -5.79 11.56
N PRO A 187 -29.73 -6.89 12.17
CA PRO A 187 -31.12 -6.99 12.63
C PRO A 187 -31.45 -6.03 13.79
N SER A 188 -30.47 -5.61 14.58
CA SER A 188 -30.67 -4.65 15.67
C SER A 188 -29.38 -3.90 16.00
N THR A 189 -29.51 -2.70 16.60
CA THR A 189 -28.38 -1.85 17.01
C THR A 189 -27.48 -2.53 18.06
N GLY A 190 -27.99 -3.48 18.83
CA GLY A 190 -27.25 -4.25 19.82
C GLY A 190 -26.15 -5.16 19.24
N LYS A 191 -26.11 -5.33 17.90
CA LYS A 191 -25.02 -6.00 17.20
C LYS A 191 -23.77 -5.12 17.04
N LEU A 192 -23.91 -3.81 17.18
CA LEU A 192 -22.89 -2.79 16.92
C LEU A 192 -22.18 -2.41 18.23
N LYS A 193 -21.15 -3.16 18.62
CA LYS A 193 -20.52 -3.03 19.95
C LYS A 193 -19.09 -2.50 19.92
N HIS A 194 -18.35 -2.78 18.85
CA HIS A 194 -16.90 -2.60 18.79
C HIS A 194 -16.54 -1.63 17.67
N PHE A 195 -16.63 -0.35 17.96
CA PHE A 195 -16.34 0.74 17.00
C PHE A 195 -15.51 1.84 17.67
N LYS A 196 -14.91 2.69 16.83
CA LYS A 196 -14.17 3.88 17.24
C LYS A 196 -14.32 4.96 16.18
N LEU A 197 -14.59 6.19 16.59
CA LEU A 197 -14.49 7.36 15.71
C LEU A 197 -13.04 7.82 15.62
N MET A 198 -12.55 8.09 14.41
CA MET A 198 -11.13 8.27 14.16
C MET A 198 -10.76 9.75 13.97
N LYS A 199 -11.39 10.43 13.00
CA LYS A 199 -11.07 11.81 12.65
C LYS A 199 -12.20 12.49 11.91
N VAL A 200 -12.11 13.82 11.82
CA VAL A 200 -12.91 14.65 10.93
C VAL A 200 -12.03 15.16 9.78
N ALA A 201 -12.58 15.21 8.58
CA ALA A 201 -11.94 15.82 7.41
C ALA A 201 -12.97 16.58 6.58
N GLY A 202 -12.53 17.53 5.75
CA GLY A 202 -13.37 18.16 4.74
C GLY A 202 -13.56 17.24 3.53
N ALA A 203 -14.75 17.27 2.93
CA ALA A 203 -15.04 16.57 1.68
C ALA A 203 -16.02 17.41 0.85
N TYR A 204 -15.72 17.62 -0.44
CA TYR A 204 -16.64 18.34 -1.30
C TYR A 204 -17.85 17.48 -1.67
N TRP A 205 -19.04 18.07 -1.63
CA TRP A 205 -20.25 17.40 -2.06
C TRP A 205 -20.11 16.83 -3.47
N ARG A 206 -20.42 15.53 -3.64
CA ARG A 206 -20.24 14.76 -4.89
C ARG A 206 -18.82 14.77 -5.44
N GLY A 207 -17.81 15.05 -4.61
CA GLY A 207 -16.40 15.08 -5.03
C GLY A 207 -16.01 16.26 -5.93
N ASP A 208 -16.88 17.23 -6.14
CA ASP A 208 -16.60 18.42 -6.96
C ASP A 208 -16.21 19.60 -6.08
N HIS A 209 -14.98 20.10 -6.25
CA HIS A 209 -14.43 21.22 -5.48
C HIS A 209 -15.20 22.55 -5.62
N ARG A 210 -16.13 22.63 -6.57
CA ARG A 210 -17.03 23.79 -6.76
C ARG A 210 -18.26 23.73 -5.87
N ASN A 211 -18.56 22.56 -5.31
CA ASN A 211 -19.68 22.36 -4.41
C ASN A 211 -19.29 22.67 -2.95
N GLU A 212 -20.30 22.71 -2.08
CA GLU A 212 -20.13 22.92 -0.64
C GLU A 212 -19.19 21.88 -0.02
N MET A 213 -18.33 22.35 0.90
CA MET A 213 -17.48 21.48 1.68
C MET A 213 -18.26 20.92 2.88
N LEU A 214 -18.43 19.62 2.87
CA LEU A 214 -19.04 18.85 3.96
C LEU A 214 -17.99 18.42 4.98
N GLN A 215 -18.45 17.96 6.12
CA GLN A 215 -17.62 17.41 7.18
C GLN A 215 -17.76 15.89 7.20
N ARG A 216 -16.67 15.22 6.94
CA ARG A 216 -16.57 13.76 6.91
C ARG A 216 -16.03 13.22 8.22
N ILE A 217 -16.85 12.45 8.93
CA ILE A 217 -16.42 11.74 10.13
C ILE A 217 -16.05 10.32 9.74
N TYR A 218 -14.80 9.94 10.00
CA TYR A 218 -14.30 8.58 9.80
C TYR A 218 -14.46 7.75 11.07
N GLY A 219 -14.85 6.50 10.90
CA GLY A 219 -14.92 5.51 11.97
C GLY A 219 -14.44 4.14 11.52
N THR A 220 -14.23 3.27 12.49
CA THR A 220 -13.93 1.85 12.27
C THR A 220 -14.85 0.98 13.12
N ALA A 221 -15.19 -0.22 12.64
CA ALA A 221 -15.98 -1.19 13.39
C ALA A 221 -15.50 -2.61 13.12
N TRP A 222 -15.54 -3.43 14.16
CA TRP A 222 -14.95 -4.77 14.19
C TRP A 222 -15.87 -5.78 14.85
N ALA A 223 -15.64 -7.06 14.56
CA ALA A 223 -16.42 -8.17 15.09
C ALA A 223 -16.27 -8.33 16.61
N THR A 224 -15.05 -8.15 17.12
CA THR A 224 -14.70 -8.30 18.53
C THR A 224 -13.97 -7.07 19.07
N LYS A 225 -13.91 -6.97 20.40
CA LYS A 225 -13.11 -5.94 21.07
C LYS A 225 -11.62 -6.12 20.81
N GLU A 226 -11.20 -7.36 20.74
CA GLU A 226 -9.82 -7.75 20.48
C GLU A 226 -9.39 -7.30 19.09
N ASP A 227 -10.20 -7.52 18.05
CA ASP A 227 -9.92 -7.08 16.68
C ASP A 227 -9.82 -5.55 16.59
N LEU A 228 -10.76 -4.83 17.24
CA LEU A 228 -10.70 -3.37 17.33
C LEU A 228 -9.42 -2.90 18.01
N GLN A 229 -9.05 -3.50 19.14
CA GLN A 229 -7.84 -3.12 19.87
C GLN A 229 -6.58 -3.41 19.05
N GLN A 230 -6.53 -4.55 18.38
CA GLN A 230 -5.42 -4.91 17.48
C GLN A 230 -5.27 -3.88 16.35
N TYR A 231 -6.38 -3.49 15.73
CA TYR A 231 -6.38 -2.48 14.68
C TYR A 231 -5.89 -1.10 15.19
N LEU A 232 -6.38 -0.66 16.34
CA LEU A 232 -5.95 0.62 16.94
C LEU A 232 -4.45 0.58 17.30
N THR A 233 -3.97 -0.52 17.86
CA THR A 233 -2.54 -0.72 18.15
C THR A 233 -1.71 -0.69 16.87
N MET A 234 -2.18 -1.33 15.79
CA MET A 234 -1.52 -1.27 14.48
C MET A 234 -1.43 0.17 13.95
N LEU A 235 -2.48 0.98 14.09
CA LEU A 235 -2.47 2.39 13.67
C LEU A 235 -1.50 3.23 14.50
N GLU A 236 -1.46 3.05 15.83
CA GLU A 236 -0.48 3.72 16.70
C GLU A 236 0.96 3.36 16.32
N GLU A 237 1.22 2.09 16.05
CA GLU A 237 2.52 1.63 15.57
C GLU A 237 2.85 2.20 14.19
N ALA A 238 1.86 2.28 13.28
CA ALA A 238 2.05 2.91 11.97
C ALA A 238 2.42 4.40 12.09
N GLU A 239 1.78 5.14 12.99
CA GLU A 239 2.10 6.55 13.25
C GLU A 239 3.51 6.74 13.82
N LYS A 240 3.93 5.86 14.76
CA LYS A 240 5.30 5.88 15.29
C LYS A 240 6.36 5.59 14.24
N ARG A 241 6.00 4.82 13.20
CA ARG A 241 6.87 4.39 12.11
C ARG A 241 6.81 5.28 10.89
N ASP A 242 5.92 6.28 10.85
CA ASP A 242 5.71 7.14 9.69
C ASP A 242 7.03 7.72 9.17
N HIS A 243 7.36 7.40 7.91
CA HIS A 243 8.62 7.81 7.28
C HIS A 243 8.79 9.33 7.22
N ARG A 244 7.71 10.12 7.19
CA ARG A 244 7.76 11.59 7.17
C ARG A 244 8.22 12.14 8.52
N LYS A 245 7.75 11.51 9.61
CA LYS A 245 8.16 11.84 10.97
C LYS A 245 9.60 11.41 11.21
N LEU A 246 9.89 10.14 10.96
CA LEU A 246 11.23 9.58 11.15
C LEU A 246 12.27 10.22 10.23
N GLY A 247 11.90 10.53 8.98
CA GLY A 247 12.77 11.22 8.03
C GLY A 247 13.22 12.59 8.54
N ARG A 248 12.33 13.34 9.19
CA ARG A 248 12.63 14.62 9.83
C ARG A 248 13.47 14.44 11.11
N GLU A 249 13.06 13.54 12.02
CA GLU A 249 13.74 13.29 13.29
C GLU A 249 15.17 12.76 13.10
N LEU A 250 15.39 11.96 12.07
CA LEU A 250 16.69 11.37 11.72
C LEU A 250 17.50 12.20 10.72
N ASP A 251 16.95 13.34 10.26
CA ASP A 251 17.59 14.25 9.30
C ASP A 251 17.93 13.55 7.97
N LEU A 252 16.93 12.86 7.37
CA LEU A 252 17.13 12.08 6.14
C LEU A 252 16.72 12.85 4.88
N PHE A 253 15.58 13.53 4.89
CA PHE A 253 15.02 14.24 3.74
C PHE A 253 13.93 15.24 4.15
N HIS A 254 13.57 16.12 3.21
CA HIS A 254 12.35 16.94 3.29
C HIS A 254 11.71 17.11 1.90
N ILE A 255 10.47 17.58 1.89
CA ILE A 255 9.74 18.00 0.70
C ILE A 255 9.40 19.47 0.86
N ASP A 256 9.64 20.27 -0.17
CA ASP A 256 9.48 21.72 -0.15
C ASP A 256 8.40 22.19 -1.13
N GLU A 257 7.79 23.34 -0.83
CA GLU A 257 6.74 23.94 -1.66
C GLU A 257 7.22 24.36 -3.06
N HIS A 258 8.52 24.65 -3.22
CA HIS A 258 9.13 25.00 -4.50
C HIS A 258 9.26 23.81 -5.46
N SER A 259 9.15 22.57 -4.95
CA SER A 259 9.22 21.34 -5.74
C SER A 259 8.27 20.26 -5.18
N PRO A 260 6.95 20.50 -5.29
CA PRO A 260 5.97 19.61 -4.67
C PRO A 260 5.99 18.22 -5.30
N GLY A 261 6.13 17.19 -4.46
CA GLY A 261 6.21 15.80 -4.91
C GLY A 261 7.60 15.37 -5.37
N THR A 262 8.66 16.14 -5.04
CA THR A 262 10.06 15.75 -5.22
C THR A 262 10.81 15.81 -3.89
N VAL A 263 11.88 15.05 -3.76
CA VAL A 263 12.56 14.82 -2.48
C VAL A 263 13.89 15.56 -2.44
N PHE A 264 14.11 16.36 -1.40
CA PHE A 264 15.42 16.89 -1.05
C PHE A 264 16.09 15.95 -0.06
N TRP A 265 17.11 15.22 -0.51
CA TRP A 265 17.85 14.28 0.32
C TRP A 265 18.94 14.98 1.12
N HIS A 266 18.93 14.82 2.44
CA HIS A 266 19.98 15.30 3.31
C HIS A 266 21.18 14.34 3.29
N PRO A 267 22.36 14.71 3.82
CA PRO A 267 23.55 13.86 3.73
C PRO A 267 23.33 12.43 4.25
N LYS A 268 22.61 12.27 5.36
CA LYS A 268 22.30 10.94 5.91
C LYS A 268 21.34 10.15 5.00
N GLY A 269 20.30 10.80 4.52
CA GLY A 269 19.35 10.19 3.59
C GLY A 269 19.99 9.82 2.28
N TRP A 270 20.87 10.69 1.75
CA TRP A 270 21.63 10.41 0.54
C TRP A 270 22.61 9.24 0.72
N THR A 271 23.23 9.11 1.89
CA THR A 271 24.04 7.94 2.20
C THR A 271 23.21 6.65 2.19
N LEU A 272 22.03 6.64 2.82
CA LEU A 272 21.11 5.49 2.76
C LEU A 272 20.74 5.15 1.30
N TRP A 273 20.42 6.17 0.49
CA TRP A 273 20.15 6.00 -0.93
C TRP A 273 21.30 5.29 -1.65
N GLN A 274 22.53 5.80 -1.46
CA GLN A 274 23.72 5.24 -2.10
C GLN A 274 23.98 3.78 -1.69
N GLU A 275 23.76 3.43 -0.43
CA GLU A 275 23.91 2.05 0.05
C GLU A 275 22.91 1.09 -0.64
N VAL A 276 21.64 1.50 -0.76
CA VAL A 276 20.62 0.72 -1.49
C VAL A 276 20.97 0.61 -2.96
N GLU A 277 21.35 1.69 -3.62
CA GLU A 277 21.69 1.73 -5.04
C GLU A 277 22.93 0.90 -5.34
N GLN A 278 23.98 0.97 -4.52
CA GLN A 278 25.21 0.18 -4.67
C GLN A 278 24.95 -1.31 -4.49
N TYR A 279 24.14 -1.68 -3.48
CA TYR A 279 23.71 -3.06 -3.31
C TYR A 279 22.99 -3.57 -4.56
N MET A 280 22.05 -2.82 -5.10
CA MET A 280 21.31 -3.21 -6.30
C MET A 280 22.20 -3.28 -7.55
N ARG A 281 23.22 -2.40 -7.68
CA ARG A 281 24.22 -2.51 -8.75
C ARG A 281 25.04 -3.80 -8.65
N GLN A 282 25.38 -4.22 -7.44
CA GLN A 282 26.04 -5.50 -7.24
C GLN A 282 25.13 -6.66 -7.66
N VAL A 283 23.85 -6.61 -7.28
CA VAL A 283 22.82 -7.56 -7.71
C VAL A 283 22.77 -7.64 -9.25
N TYR A 284 22.81 -6.51 -9.96
CA TYR A 284 22.81 -6.49 -11.42
C TYR A 284 24.03 -7.20 -12.00
N ARG A 285 25.24 -6.85 -11.53
CA ARG A 285 26.49 -7.46 -12.00
C ARG A 285 26.51 -8.97 -11.79
N ASP A 286 26.10 -9.41 -10.61
CA ASP A 286 26.13 -10.83 -10.24
C ASP A 286 25.11 -11.69 -11.01
N ASN A 287 24.07 -11.05 -11.61
CA ASN A 287 22.99 -11.74 -12.30
C ASN A 287 22.92 -11.41 -13.80
N GLY A 288 24.03 -10.92 -14.38
CA GLY A 288 24.18 -10.71 -15.83
C GLY A 288 23.32 -9.59 -16.41
N TYR A 289 22.95 -8.59 -15.59
CA TYR A 289 22.32 -7.38 -16.09
C TYR A 289 23.38 -6.38 -16.55
N LEU A 290 23.18 -5.83 -17.73
CA LEU A 290 23.99 -4.74 -18.28
C LEU A 290 23.35 -3.42 -17.87
N GLU A 291 24.06 -2.63 -17.07
CA GLU A 291 23.56 -1.30 -16.67
C GLU A 291 23.66 -0.34 -17.85
N VAL A 292 22.54 0.32 -18.16
CA VAL A 292 22.43 1.32 -19.24
C VAL A 292 21.93 2.65 -18.67
N LYS A 293 22.01 3.73 -19.47
CA LYS A 293 21.50 5.05 -19.09
C LYS A 293 20.82 5.72 -20.25
N GLY A 294 19.52 5.94 -20.14
CA GLY A 294 18.71 6.70 -21.10
C GLY A 294 18.65 8.20 -20.77
N PRO A 295 18.33 9.06 -21.76
CA PRO A 295 18.09 10.48 -21.53
C PRO A 295 16.81 10.73 -20.73
N GLN A 296 16.74 11.91 -20.10
CA GLN A 296 15.57 12.31 -19.29
C GLN A 296 14.42 12.86 -20.15
N ILE A 297 14.78 13.61 -21.20
CA ILE A 297 13.84 14.31 -22.06
C ILE A 297 13.85 13.61 -23.43
N LEU A 298 12.66 13.24 -23.91
CA LEU A 298 12.48 12.51 -25.16
C LEU A 298 11.38 13.16 -26.00
N ASP A 299 11.55 13.13 -27.32
CA ASP A 299 10.67 13.73 -28.32
C ASP A 299 9.28 13.08 -28.31
N GLN A 300 8.24 13.87 -28.56
CA GLN A 300 6.83 13.46 -28.65
C GLN A 300 6.64 12.24 -29.57
N GLY A 301 7.30 12.23 -30.74
CA GLY A 301 7.13 11.17 -31.72
C GLY A 301 7.49 9.77 -31.21
N LEU A 302 8.37 9.64 -30.21
CA LEU A 302 8.63 8.37 -29.55
C LEU A 302 7.43 7.91 -28.71
N TRP A 303 6.82 8.84 -27.99
CA TRP A 303 5.66 8.57 -27.12
C TRP A 303 4.40 8.27 -27.92
N GLU A 304 4.25 8.86 -29.11
CA GLU A 304 3.19 8.53 -30.09
C GLU A 304 3.35 7.10 -30.61
N LYS A 305 4.55 6.72 -31.05
CA LYS A 305 4.85 5.36 -31.54
C LYS A 305 4.53 4.28 -30.49
N THR A 306 4.80 4.54 -29.23
CA THR A 306 4.53 3.61 -28.13
C THR A 306 3.09 3.67 -27.61
N GLY A 307 2.29 4.65 -28.05
CA GLY A 307 0.91 4.86 -27.62
C GLY A 307 0.75 5.56 -26.26
N HIS A 308 1.84 6.01 -25.67
CA HIS A 308 1.79 6.72 -24.38
C HIS A 308 1.24 8.13 -24.52
N TRP A 309 1.48 8.80 -25.65
CA TRP A 309 1.00 10.15 -25.87
C TRP A 309 -0.52 10.24 -25.85
N ASP A 310 -1.22 9.25 -26.43
CA ASP A 310 -2.68 9.23 -26.47
C ASP A 310 -3.33 8.78 -25.16
N LYS A 311 -2.68 7.85 -24.43
CA LYS A 311 -3.29 7.18 -23.27
C LYS A 311 -2.78 7.66 -21.93
N TYR A 312 -1.66 8.36 -21.89
CA TYR A 312 -0.95 8.68 -20.65
C TYR A 312 -0.51 10.15 -20.56
N ARG A 313 -0.85 10.99 -21.53
CA ARG A 313 -0.39 12.39 -21.62
C ARG A 313 -0.70 13.22 -20.38
N GLU A 314 -1.87 13.04 -19.78
CA GLU A 314 -2.27 13.79 -18.57
C GLU A 314 -1.32 13.56 -17.38
N ASN A 315 -0.66 12.40 -17.38
CA ASN A 315 0.32 12.03 -16.36
C ASN A 315 1.77 12.36 -16.76
N MET A 316 2.00 13.08 -17.86
CA MET A 316 3.35 13.43 -18.33
C MET A 316 3.64 14.91 -18.11
N PHE A 317 4.87 15.22 -17.74
CA PHE A 317 5.39 16.59 -17.81
C PHE A 317 5.87 16.84 -19.24
N VAL A 318 5.22 17.77 -19.91
CA VAL A 318 5.51 18.17 -21.30
C VAL A 318 6.19 19.52 -21.32
N THR A 319 7.16 19.69 -22.18
CA THR A 319 7.87 20.96 -22.43
C THR A 319 8.04 21.18 -23.92
N GLU A 320 8.17 22.41 -24.35
CA GLU A 320 8.43 22.78 -25.74
C GLU A 320 9.84 23.39 -25.87
N SER A 321 10.56 22.97 -26.90
CA SER A 321 11.82 23.59 -27.31
C SER A 321 11.95 23.56 -28.83
N GLU A 322 12.38 24.66 -29.44
CA GLU A 322 12.57 24.80 -30.88
C GLU A 322 11.33 24.39 -31.72
N LYS A 323 10.13 24.70 -31.23
CA LYS A 323 8.82 24.34 -31.80
C LYS A 323 8.57 22.82 -31.90
N ARG A 324 9.14 22.07 -30.98
CA ARG A 324 8.94 20.62 -30.81
C ARG A 324 8.51 20.34 -29.38
N ASP A 325 7.56 19.42 -29.23
CA ASP A 325 7.12 18.94 -27.93
C ASP A 325 8.02 17.79 -27.46
N TYR A 326 8.40 17.87 -26.22
CA TYR A 326 9.16 16.86 -25.49
C TYR A 326 8.46 16.48 -24.20
N ALA A 327 8.72 15.30 -23.69
CA ALA A 327 8.29 14.92 -22.34
C ALA A 327 9.47 14.48 -21.48
N LEU A 328 9.41 14.83 -20.19
CA LEU A 328 10.22 14.13 -19.20
C LEU A 328 9.71 12.69 -19.13
N LYS A 329 10.61 11.71 -19.28
CA LYS A 329 10.22 10.31 -19.38
C LYS A 329 9.41 9.85 -18.16
N PRO A 330 8.18 9.31 -18.34
CA PRO A 330 7.42 8.68 -17.28
C PRO A 330 7.82 7.23 -17.03
N MET A 331 8.62 6.62 -17.93
CA MET A 331 9.12 5.25 -17.91
C MET A 331 10.36 5.09 -18.81
N ASN A 332 11.10 4.00 -18.62
CA ASN A 332 12.41 3.78 -19.28
C ASN A 332 12.31 2.86 -20.50
N CYS A 333 11.25 2.09 -20.65
CA CYS A 333 11.12 1.03 -21.65
C CYS A 333 11.40 1.47 -23.11
N PRO A 334 10.91 2.62 -23.64
CA PRO A 334 11.24 3.02 -25.00
C PRO A 334 12.73 3.31 -25.18
N GLY A 335 13.38 3.87 -24.15
CA GLY A 335 14.83 4.13 -24.17
C GLY A 335 15.66 2.85 -24.28
N HIS A 336 15.28 1.81 -23.56
CA HIS A 336 15.97 0.51 -23.62
C HIS A 336 15.78 -0.17 -25.00
N LEU A 337 14.62 -0.02 -25.63
CA LEU A 337 14.41 -0.50 -26.99
C LEU A 337 15.28 0.25 -28.03
N ILE A 338 15.43 1.57 -27.86
CA ILE A 338 16.36 2.35 -28.72
C ILE A 338 17.80 1.83 -28.57
N ILE A 339 18.23 1.47 -27.34
CA ILE A 339 19.56 0.89 -27.09
C ILE A 339 19.63 -0.51 -27.68
N PHE A 340 18.61 -1.35 -27.51
CA PHE A 340 18.57 -2.70 -28.08
C PHE A 340 18.70 -2.68 -29.60
N ASN A 341 18.08 -1.72 -30.27
CA ASN A 341 18.11 -1.57 -31.73
C ASN A 341 19.47 -1.10 -32.28
N GLN A 342 20.45 -0.80 -31.41
CA GLN A 342 21.81 -0.49 -31.87
C GLN A 342 22.56 -1.78 -32.20
N GLY A 343 22.77 -2.04 -33.50
CA GLY A 343 23.41 -3.24 -34.01
C GLY A 343 22.49 -4.47 -34.07
N ILE A 344 22.90 -5.44 -34.87
CA ILE A 344 22.15 -6.69 -35.08
C ILE A 344 22.35 -7.59 -33.88
N LYS A 345 21.27 -8.16 -33.35
CA LYS A 345 21.26 -9.17 -32.30
C LYS A 345 21.00 -10.55 -32.89
N SER A 346 21.57 -11.57 -32.29
CA SER A 346 21.37 -12.98 -32.62
C SER A 346 20.60 -13.66 -31.48
N TYR A 347 19.94 -14.77 -31.77
CA TYR A 347 19.30 -15.62 -30.75
C TYR A 347 20.28 -16.06 -29.64
N ARG A 348 21.58 -16.09 -29.93
CA ARG A 348 22.66 -16.43 -28.98
C ARG A 348 22.94 -15.32 -27.97
N ASP A 349 22.54 -14.08 -28.30
CA ASP A 349 22.67 -12.93 -27.41
C ASP A 349 21.50 -12.85 -26.40
N LEU A 350 20.45 -13.67 -26.62
CA LEU A 350 19.27 -13.72 -25.78
C LEU A 350 19.34 -14.86 -24.73
N PRO A 351 18.87 -14.64 -23.50
CA PRO A 351 18.20 -13.46 -23.02
C PRO A 351 19.17 -12.30 -22.75
N LEU A 352 18.86 -11.12 -23.24
CA LEU A 352 19.65 -9.90 -23.02
C LEU A 352 18.96 -9.06 -21.93
N ARG A 353 19.65 -8.82 -20.82
CA ARG A 353 19.11 -8.15 -19.63
C ARG A 353 19.71 -6.76 -19.50
N PHE A 354 18.88 -5.72 -19.65
CA PHE A 354 19.26 -4.34 -19.32
C PHE A 354 18.70 -3.96 -17.96
N GLY A 355 19.47 -3.12 -17.21
CA GLY A 355 19.04 -2.49 -15.98
C GLY A 355 19.39 -1.00 -15.99
N GLU A 356 18.52 -0.16 -15.44
CA GLU A 356 18.75 1.27 -15.31
C GLU A 356 18.23 1.76 -13.96
N PHE A 357 19.03 2.53 -13.22
CA PHE A 357 18.50 3.44 -12.20
C PHE A 357 17.97 4.67 -12.93
N GLY A 358 16.76 4.49 -13.46
CA GLY A 358 16.11 5.44 -14.35
C GLY A 358 15.24 6.42 -13.58
N GLN A 359 15.61 7.70 -13.61
CA GLN A 359 14.76 8.74 -13.05
C GLN A 359 13.58 8.98 -13.97
N CYS A 360 12.37 8.83 -13.44
CA CYS A 360 11.11 9.02 -14.13
C CYS A 360 10.31 10.15 -13.47
N HIS A 361 9.43 10.78 -14.27
CA HIS A 361 8.59 11.88 -13.81
C HIS A 361 7.13 11.60 -14.17
N ARG A 362 6.22 11.71 -13.20
CA ARG A 362 4.78 11.55 -13.41
C ARG A 362 4.04 12.71 -12.78
N ASN A 363 3.15 13.34 -13.52
CA ASN A 363 2.34 14.46 -13.05
C ASN A 363 1.21 13.96 -12.14
N GLU A 364 1.58 13.42 -10.98
CA GLU A 364 0.63 12.95 -9.98
C GLU A 364 -0.18 14.12 -9.41
N PRO A 365 -1.51 13.96 -9.20
CA PRO A 365 -2.33 15.00 -8.59
C PRO A 365 -1.88 15.27 -7.15
N SER A 366 -1.94 16.54 -6.73
CA SER A 366 -1.47 16.97 -5.40
C SER A 366 -2.11 16.19 -4.25
N GLY A 367 -3.40 15.84 -4.36
CA GLY A 367 -4.11 15.04 -3.35
C GLY A 367 -3.67 13.57 -3.27
N GLY A 368 -2.92 13.08 -4.26
CA GLY A 368 -2.36 11.72 -4.27
C GLY A 368 -0.96 11.60 -3.71
N LEU A 369 -0.28 12.73 -3.43
CA LEU A 369 1.10 12.74 -2.92
C LEU A 369 1.15 12.28 -1.47
N HIS A 370 2.16 11.47 -1.12
CA HIS A 370 2.31 10.94 0.23
C HIS A 370 3.78 10.75 0.60
N GLY A 371 4.40 11.76 1.22
CA GLY A 371 5.81 11.74 1.61
C GLY A 371 6.70 11.29 0.46
N ILE A 372 7.59 10.33 0.71
CA ILE A 372 8.42 9.71 -0.33
C ILE A 372 7.80 8.41 -0.90
N MET A 373 6.62 8.01 -0.43
CA MET A 373 5.90 6.83 -0.92
C MET A 373 5.21 7.07 -2.26
N ARG A 374 4.73 8.28 -2.52
CA ARG A 374 4.12 8.68 -3.79
C ARG A 374 4.55 10.09 -4.16
N VAL A 375 5.42 10.16 -5.13
CA VAL A 375 6.14 11.36 -5.57
C VAL A 375 5.93 11.62 -7.07
N ARG A 376 6.33 12.79 -7.55
CA ARG A 376 6.30 13.15 -8.98
C ARG A 376 7.60 12.84 -9.71
N ALA A 377 8.73 12.85 -9.00
CA ALA A 377 10.01 12.44 -9.52
C ALA A 377 10.56 11.29 -8.69
N PHE A 378 10.91 10.18 -9.32
CA PHE A 378 11.39 8.97 -8.66
C PHE A 378 12.37 8.22 -9.53
N THR A 379 13.25 7.46 -8.88
CA THR A 379 14.24 6.60 -9.57
C THR A 379 13.83 5.15 -9.40
N GLN A 380 13.66 4.44 -10.51
CA GLN A 380 13.36 3.01 -10.50
C GLN A 380 14.61 2.16 -10.70
N ASP A 381 14.66 0.99 -10.03
CA ASP A 381 15.55 -0.12 -10.41
C ASP A 381 14.95 -0.87 -11.61
N ASP A 382 14.75 -0.15 -12.68
CA ASP A 382 14.02 -0.63 -13.84
C ASP A 382 14.90 -1.55 -14.70
N GLY A 383 14.33 -2.58 -15.27
CA GLY A 383 15.03 -3.48 -16.17
C GLY A 383 14.12 -4.10 -17.20
N HIS A 384 14.74 -4.39 -18.35
CA HIS A 384 14.06 -5.01 -19.47
C HIS A 384 14.88 -6.21 -19.96
N ILE A 385 14.21 -7.35 -20.04
CA ILE A 385 14.80 -8.59 -20.53
C ILE A 385 14.22 -8.85 -21.91
N PHE A 386 15.11 -8.88 -22.91
CA PHE A 386 14.75 -9.27 -24.27
C PHE A 386 15.04 -10.76 -24.43
N CYS A 387 14.01 -11.54 -24.76
CA CYS A 387 14.11 -13.00 -24.80
C CYS A 387 13.23 -13.60 -25.89
N THR A 388 13.41 -14.89 -26.15
CA THR A 388 12.47 -15.66 -26.98
C THR A 388 11.26 -16.08 -26.16
N GLN A 389 10.20 -16.55 -26.83
CA GLN A 389 9.00 -17.05 -26.16
C GLN A 389 9.30 -18.21 -25.19
N GLU A 390 10.25 -19.09 -25.56
CA GLU A 390 10.63 -20.26 -24.79
C GLU A 390 11.43 -19.91 -23.52
N GLN A 391 12.07 -18.74 -23.52
CA GLN A 391 12.89 -18.27 -22.40
C GLN A 391 12.08 -17.58 -21.29
N ILE A 392 10.82 -17.22 -21.54
CA ILE A 392 9.99 -16.47 -20.55
C ILE A 392 9.95 -17.19 -19.22
N GLN A 393 9.61 -18.48 -19.21
CA GLN A 393 9.47 -19.24 -17.96
C GLN A 393 10.77 -19.28 -17.15
N SER A 394 11.91 -19.53 -17.81
CA SER A 394 13.21 -19.57 -17.15
C SER A 394 13.62 -18.20 -16.57
N GLU A 395 13.28 -17.12 -17.27
CA GLU A 395 13.53 -15.76 -16.77
C GLU A 395 12.64 -15.39 -15.59
N VAL A 396 11.37 -15.83 -15.58
CA VAL A 396 10.47 -15.67 -14.43
C VAL A 396 11.03 -16.39 -13.19
N ILE A 397 11.49 -17.64 -13.33
CA ILE A 397 12.08 -18.40 -12.23
C ILE A 397 13.35 -17.70 -11.70
N ALA A 398 14.26 -17.31 -12.59
CA ALA A 398 15.50 -16.64 -12.23
C ALA A 398 15.22 -15.31 -11.50
N PHE A 399 14.31 -14.51 -12.02
CA PHE A 399 13.92 -13.24 -11.42
C PHE A 399 13.23 -13.42 -10.06
N THR A 400 12.30 -14.37 -9.93
CA THR A 400 11.59 -14.64 -8.66
C THR A 400 12.58 -15.05 -7.57
N THR A 401 13.54 -15.94 -7.89
CA THR A 401 14.59 -16.36 -6.96
C THR A 401 15.48 -15.20 -6.54
N LEU A 402 15.86 -14.35 -7.49
CA LEU A 402 16.67 -13.16 -7.23
C LEU A 402 15.94 -12.17 -6.33
N LEU A 403 14.68 -11.89 -6.61
CA LEU A 403 13.85 -10.98 -5.85
C LEU A 403 13.67 -11.46 -4.40
N GLN A 404 13.40 -12.75 -4.19
CA GLN A 404 13.30 -13.34 -2.86
C GLN A 404 14.58 -13.14 -2.04
N LYS A 405 15.75 -13.34 -2.67
CA LYS A 405 17.05 -13.09 -2.03
C LYS A 405 17.21 -11.63 -1.64
N VAL A 406 16.93 -10.71 -2.56
CA VAL A 406 17.04 -9.25 -2.31
C VAL A 406 16.13 -8.84 -1.16
N TYR A 407 14.87 -9.25 -1.17
CA TYR A 407 13.93 -8.90 -0.11
C TYR A 407 14.36 -9.43 1.25
N LYS A 408 14.86 -10.67 1.29
CA LYS A 408 15.41 -11.25 2.53
C LYS A 408 16.60 -10.44 3.06
N ASP A 409 17.50 -9.98 2.19
CA ASP A 409 18.66 -9.16 2.58
C ASP A 409 18.24 -7.80 3.17
N PHE A 410 17.07 -7.26 2.78
CA PHE A 410 16.46 -6.07 3.36
C PHE A 410 15.55 -6.33 4.57
N GLY A 411 15.41 -7.59 5.00
CA GLY A 411 14.63 -7.97 6.19
C GLY A 411 13.15 -8.30 5.92
N TYR A 412 12.78 -8.57 4.66
CA TYR A 412 11.44 -9.02 4.29
C TYR A 412 11.42 -10.51 3.99
N THR A 413 10.59 -11.26 4.71
CA THR A 413 10.45 -12.71 4.53
C THR A 413 9.05 -13.13 4.06
N ASP A 414 8.06 -12.25 4.22
CA ASP A 414 6.67 -12.51 3.84
C ASP A 414 6.35 -11.76 2.53
N ILE A 415 6.19 -12.53 1.45
CA ILE A 415 5.95 -12.02 0.10
C ILE A 415 4.64 -12.62 -0.42
N ILE A 416 3.75 -11.76 -0.88
CA ILE A 416 2.49 -12.16 -1.51
C ILE A 416 2.66 -12.05 -3.02
N TYR A 417 2.34 -13.12 -3.72
CA TYR A 417 2.43 -13.21 -5.18
C TYR A 417 1.03 -13.11 -5.79
N LYS A 418 0.86 -12.18 -6.73
CA LYS A 418 -0.40 -11.99 -7.44
C LYS A 418 -0.15 -12.00 -8.93
N LEU A 419 -0.96 -12.73 -9.70
CA LEU A 419 -0.90 -12.79 -11.16
C LEU A 419 -2.11 -12.06 -11.74
N SER A 420 -1.86 -10.86 -12.27
CA SER A 420 -2.86 -10.02 -12.92
C SER A 420 -3.00 -10.42 -14.39
N THR A 421 -4.20 -10.87 -14.76
CA THR A 421 -4.49 -11.38 -16.09
C THR A 421 -5.18 -10.34 -16.99
N ARG A 422 -5.49 -10.72 -18.21
CA ARG A 422 -6.00 -9.85 -19.29
C ARG A 422 -7.19 -8.98 -18.86
N PRO A 423 -7.15 -7.65 -19.13
CA PRO A 423 -8.31 -6.78 -18.97
C PRO A 423 -9.24 -6.87 -20.17
N GLU A 424 -10.47 -6.34 -20.04
CA GLU A 424 -11.44 -6.29 -21.12
C GLU A 424 -10.90 -5.52 -22.34
N LYS A 425 -10.32 -4.33 -22.10
CA LYS A 425 -9.69 -3.50 -23.14
C LYS A 425 -8.19 -3.79 -23.21
N ARG A 426 -7.77 -4.55 -24.21
CA ARG A 426 -6.37 -4.97 -24.40
C ARG A 426 -5.92 -4.91 -25.85
N ILE A 427 -4.64 -5.11 -26.08
CA ILE A 427 -4.04 -5.31 -27.42
C ILE A 427 -3.44 -6.71 -27.49
N GLY A 428 -3.23 -7.24 -28.70
CA GLY A 428 -2.71 -8.58 -28.94
C GLY A 428 -3.82 -9.63 -29.15
N SER A 429 -3.43 -10.82 -29.60
CA SER A 429 -4.34 -11.96 -29.81
C SER A 429 -4.60 -12.75 -28.53
N GLU A 430 -5.71 -13.49 -28.47
CA GLU A 430 -6.03 -14.37 -27.34
C GLU A 430 -4.91 -15.40 -27.10
N GLU A 431 -4.35 -15.98 -28.19
CA GLU A 431 -3.27 -16.96 -28.07
C GLU A 431 -1.98 -16.36 -27.48
N SER A 432 -1.69 -15.08 -27.80
CA SER A 432 -0.55 -14.37 -27.21
C SER A 432 -0.73 -14.18 -25.71
N TRP A 433 -1.95 -13.81 -25.28
CA TRP A 433 -2.30 -13.68 -23.88
C TRP A 433 -2.26 -15.03 -23.15
N ASP A 434 -2.84 -16.09 -23.74
CA ASP A 434 -2.80 -17.44 -23.14
C ASP A 434 -1.37 -17.90 -22.91
N ARG A 435 -0.49 -17.71 -23.90
CA ARG A 435 0.93 -18.08 -23.76
C ARG A 435 1.64 -17.29 -22.68
N ALA A 436 1.42 -15.98 -22.63
CA ALA A 436 2.06 -15.10 -21.65
C ALA A 436 1.58 -15.39 -20.20
N GLU A 437 0.26 -15.51 -19.99
CA GLU A 437 -0.32 -15.84 -18.69
C GLU A 437 0.14 -17.22 -18.19
N ASN A 438 0.13 -18.22 -19.06
CA ASN A 438 0.58 -19.57 -18.73
C ASN A 438 2.09 -19.59 -18.39
N ALA A 439 2.92 -18.87 -19.13
CA ALA A 439 4.36 -18.81 -18.85
C ALA A 439 4.66 -18.16 -17.48
N LEU A 440 3.92 -17.12 -17.11
CA LEU A 440 4.04 -16.48 -15.79
C LEU A 440 3.55 -17.43 -14.67
N ALA A 441 2.40 -18.07 -14.86
CA ALA A 441 1.84 -19.00 -13.89
C ALA A 441 2.75 -20.21 -13.65
N GLU A 442 3.25 -20.84 -14.72
CA GLU A 442 4.17 -21.97 -14.62
C GLU A 442 5.52 -21.58 -14.01
N GLY A 443 6.00 -20.37 -14.30
CA GLY A 443 7.21 -19.82 -13.67
C GLY A 443 7.05 -19.67 -12.15
N LEU A 444 5.92 -19.15 -11.67
CA LEU A 444 5.62 -19.04 -10.24
C LEU A 444 5.48 -20.41 -9.57
N LYS A 445 4.76 -21.33 -10.19
CA LYS A 445 4.62 -22.72 -9.68
C LYS A 445 5.98 -23.41 -9.57
N ALA A 446 6.81 -23.30 -10.61
CA ALA A 446 8.15 -23.89 -10.62
C ALA A 446 9.08 -23.25 -9.57
N SER A 447 8.82 -22.01 -9.19
CA SER A 447 9.51 -21.32 -8.09
C SER A 447 8.98 -21.70 -6.70
N GLY A 448 7.98 -22.58 -6.61
CA GLY A 448 7.35 -22.99 -5.35
C GLY A 448 6.52 -21.89 -4.68
N CYS A 449 6.03 -20.91 -5.46
CA CYS A 449 5.25 -19.80 -4.95
C CYS A 449 3.75 -20.08 -5.04
N ASP A 450 3.05 -19.96 -3.91
CA ASP A 450 1.60 -19.87 -3.90
C ASP A 450 1.19 -18.47 -4.33
N PHE A 451 0.27 -18.35 -5.28
CA PHE A 451 -0.14 -17.06 -5.82
C PHE A 451 -1.65 -16.97 -6.06
N GLN A 452 -2.13 -15.73 -6.10
CA GLN A 452 -3.53 -15.42 -6.37
C GLN A 452 -3.68 -14.85 -7.79
N TYR A 453 -4.73 -15.28 -8.49
CA TYR A 453 -5.13 -14.63 -9.73
C TYR A 453 -5.92 -13.35 -9.45
N LEU A 454 -5.59 -12.28 -10.18
CA LEU A 454 -6.34 -11.02 -10.23
C LEU A 454 -6.90 -10.83 -11.65
N PRO A 455 -8.09 -11.36 -11.95
CA PRO A 455 -8.67 -11.27 -13.28
C PRO A 455 -8.96 -9.81 -13.67
N GLY A 456 -8.51 -9.41 -14.86
CA GLY A 456 -8.76 -8.07 -15.39
C GLY A 456 -7.79 -6.98 -14.94
N GLU A 457 -6.85 -7.26 -14.03
CA GLU A 457 -5.94 -6.28 -13.46
C GLU A 457 -4.59 -6.17 -14.21
N GLY A 458 -4.41 -6.93 -15.26
CA GLY A 458 -3.24 -6.85 -16.16
C GLY A 458 -3.19 -5.50 -16.88
N ALA A 459 -2.00 -5.14 -17.39
CA ALA A 459 -1.90 -3.97 -18.25
C ALA A 459 -2.57 -4.25 -19.61
N PHE A 460 -2.95 -3.19 -20.32
CA PHE A 460 -3.59 -3.35 -21.62
C PHE A 460 -2.69 -4.06 -22.66
N TYR A 461 -1.40 -4.15 -22.44
CA TYR A 461 -0.39 -4.72 -23.33
C TYR A 461 0.18 -6.07 -22.87
N GLY A 462 -0.07 -6.50 -21.63
CA GLY A 462 0.42 -7.79 -21.13
C GLY A 462 0.07 -8.11 -19.68
N PRO A 463 0.07 -9.39 -19.32
CA PRO A 463 -0.11 -9.85 -17.94
C PRO A 463 1.11 -9.52 -17.08
N LYS A 464 0.90 -9.45 -15.76
CA LYS A 464 1.99 -9.13 -14.82
C LYS A 464 1.92 -9.97 -13.55
N ILE A 465 3.09 -10.26 -12.99
CA ILE A 465 3.25 -10.72 -11.61
C ILE A 465 3.51 -9.49 -10.74
N GLU A 466 2.79 -9.39 -9.63
CA GLU A 466 3.00 -8.41 -8.58
C GLU A 466 3.60 -9.12 -7.36
N TYR A 467 4.75 -8.62 -6.90
CA TYR A 467 5.44 -9.07 -5.70
C TYR A 467 5.20 -8.04 -4.60
N THR A 468 4.35 -8.42 -3.65
CA THR A 468 3.89 -7.54 -2.58
C THR A 468 4.59 -7.89 -1.27
N LEU A 469 5.27 -6.92 -0.68
CA LEU A 469 5.91 -7.05 0.63
C LEU A 469 4.89 -6.88 1.74
N LYS A 470 5.01 -7.69 2.78
CA LYS A 470 4.31 -7.47 4.03
C LYS A 470 5.29 -6.93 5.07
N ASP A 471 4.99 -5.78 5.65
CA ASP A 471 5.87 -5.15 6.64
C ASP A 471 5.66 -5.69 8.06
N ALA A 472 6.49 -5.21 9.00
CA ALA A 472 6.50 -5.66 10.39
C ALA A 472 5.18 -5.47 11.16
N ILE A 473 4.26 -4.65 10.63
CA ILE A 473 2.93 -4.42 11.22
C ILE A 473 1.80 -4.94 10.33
N GLY A 474 2.14 -5.74 9.31
CA GLY A 474 1.19 -6.45 8.46
C GLY A 474 0.62 -5.66 7.28
N ARG A 475 1.16 -4.45 6.97
CA ARG A 475 0.73 -3.68 5.79
C ARG A 475 1.35 -4.25 4.52
N GLU A 476 0.59 -4.22 3.43
CA GLU A 476 1.00 -4.71 2.12
C GLU A 476 1.55 -3.56 1.26
N TRP A 477 2.72 -3.81 0.63
CA TRP A 477 3.40 -2.87 -0.24
C TRP A 477 3.81 -3.54 -1.55
N GLN A 478 3.12 -3.22 -2.63
CA GLN A 478 3.55 -3.66 -3.96
C GLN A 478 4.85 -2.93 -4.34
N CYS A 479 5.93 -3.68 -4.54
CA CYS A 479 7.25 -3.16 -4.93
C CYS A 479 7.74 -3.83 -6.21
N GLY A 480 7.92 -5.14 -6.18
CA GLY A 480 8.40 -5.90 -7.32
C GLY A 480 7.33 -6.16 -8.38
N THR A 481 7.75 -6.18 -9.62
CA THR A 481 6.87 -6.52 -10.75
C THR A 481 7.65 -7.26 -11.83
N MET A 482 6.99 -8.17 -12.52
CA MET A 482 7.43 -8.70 -13.80
C MET A 482 6.25 -8.75 -14.76
N GLN A 483 6.42 -8.20 -15.95
CA GLN A 483 5.35 -8.01 -16.91
C GLN A 483 5.82 -8.43 -18.31
N VAL A 484 5.00 -9.22 -19.00
CA VAL A 484 5.29 -9.68 -20.36
C VAL A 484 4.73 -8.68 -21.37
N ASP A 485 5.57 -8.20 -22.28
CA ASP A 485 5.17 -7.31 -23.37
C ASP A 485 5.64 -7.85 -24.73
N PRO A 486 4.77 -8.46 -25.50
CA PRO A 486 5.08 -8.86 -26.86
C PRO A 486 4.90 -7.74 -27.90
N ASN A 487 4.33 -6.60 -27.52
CA ASN A 487 3.83 -5.59 -28.45
C ASN A 487 4.80 -4.41 -28.66
N MET A 488 5.44 -3.90 -27.62
CA MET A 488 6.29 -2.72 -27.71
C MET A 488 7.56 -2.97 -28.57
N PRO A 489 8.20 -4.16 -28.51
CA PRO A 489 9.31 -4.46 -29.41
C PRO A 489 8.94 -4.32 -30.90
N GLU A 490 7.80 -4.84 -31.31
CA GLU A 490 7.30 -4.72 -32.68
C GLU A 490 7.07 -3.26 -33.08
N ARG A 491 6.41 -2.49 -32.24
CA ARG A 491 6.10 -1.07 -32.49
C ARG A 491 7.33 -0.19 -32.68
N LEU A 492 8.42 -0.54 -32.02
CA LEU A 492 9.70 0.18 -32.13
C LEU A 492 10.72 -0.53 -33.05
N GLY A 493 10.28 -1.57 -33.78
CA GLY A 493 11.08 -2.27 -34.79
C GLY A 493 12.27 -3.04 -34.21
N ALA A 494 12.11 -3.63 -33.04
CA ALA A 494 13.13 -4.48 -32.44
C ALA A 494 13.13 -5.87 -33.08
N GLU A 495 14.29 -6.32 -33.53
CA GLU A 495 14.46 -7.61 -34.20
C GLU A 495 15.75 -8.31 -33.77
N TYR A 496 15.74 -9.64 -33.81
CA TYR A 496 16.96 -10.46 -33.70
C TYR A 496 16.99 -11.52 -34.82
N VAL A 497 18.15 -12.05 -35.12
CA VAL A 497 18.32 -13.15 -36.09
C VAL A 497 18.19 -14.47 -35.35
N GLY A 498 17.19 -15.28 -35.74
CA GLY A 498 16.93 -16.60 -35.19
C GLY A 498 17.96 -17.66 -35.67
N GLU A 499 17.82 -18.86 -35.13
CA GLU A 499 18.65 -20.02 -35.54
C GLU A 499 18.39 -20.41 -37.00
N ASP A 500 17.17 -20.14 -37.48
CA ASP A 500 16.73 -20.32 -38.86
C ASP A 500 17.30 -19.27 -39.85
N GLY A 501 18.07 -18.29 -39.33
CA GLY A 501 18.61 -17.17 -40.09
C GLY A 501 17.59 -16.09 -40.47
N ALA A 502 16.31 -16.25 -40.05
CA ALA A 502 15.26 -15.26 -40.27
C ALA A 502 15.26 -14.19 -39.16
N ARG A 503 14.57 -13.07 -39.40
CA ARG A 503 14.35 -12.03 -38.40
C ARG A 503 13.11 -12.32 -37.58
N HIS A 504 13.24 -12.22 -36.28
CA HIS A 504 12.18 -12.44 -35.31
C HIS A 504 12.06 -11.24 -34.36
N ILE A 505 10.86 -11.00 -33.83
CA ILE A 505 10.60 -9.98 -32.82
C ILE A 505 10.81 -10.60 -31.43
N PRO A 506 11.66 -10.00 -30.57
CA PRO A 506 11.83 -10.51 -29.20
C PRO A 506 10.59 -10.22 -28.36
N ILE A 507 10.39 -11.03 -27.32
CA ILE A 507 9.51 -10.67 -26.19
C ILE A 507 10.29 -9.77 -25.23
N MET A 508 9.64 -8.74 -24.69
CA MET A 508 10.22 -7.89 -23.67
C MET A 508 9.57 -8.16 -22.32
N LEU A 509 10.37 -8.45 -21.30
CA LEU A 509 9.91 -8.55 -19.94
C LEU A 509 10.31 -7.27 -19.20
N HIS A 510 9.32 -6.51 -18.74
CA HIS A 510 9.55 -5.39 -17.84
C HIS A 510 9.71 -5.94 -16.42
N ARG A 511 10.71 -5.51 -15.69
CA ARG A 511 10.89 -5.94 -14.31
C ARG A 511 11.41 -4.83 -13.42
N ALA A 512 10.96 -4.83 -12.18
CA ALA A 512 11.52 -4.05 -11.09
C ALA A 512 11.57 -4.93 -9.83
N ILE A 513 12.63 -4.84 -9.04
CA ILE A 513 12.77 -5.58 -7.77
C ILE A 513 12.27 -4.69 -6.62
N VAL A 514 12.90 -3.53 -6.42
CA VAL A 514 12.52 -2.59 -5.35
C VAL A 514 11.51 -1.54 -5.83
N GLY A 515 11.38 -1.36 -7.15
CA GLY A 515 10.53 -0.37 -7.77
C GLY A 515 11.14 1.04 -7.65
N SER A 516 10.37 2.02 -7.17
CA SER A 516 10.91 3.34 -6.86
C SER A 516 11.80 3.28 -5.62
N LEU A 517 13.05 3.77 -5.71
CA LEU A 517 13.97 3.83 -4.57
C LEU A 517 13.40 4.71 -3.46
N GLU A 518 12.75 5.84 -3.80
CA GLU A 518 12.10 6.71 -2.84
C GLU A 518 11.06 5.95 -2.02
N ARG A 519 10.14 5.26 -2.72
CA ARG A 519 9.10 4.45 -2.07
C ARG A 519 9.71 3.31 -1.24
N PHE A 520 10.68 2.60 -1.78
CA PHE A 520 11.32 1.49 -1.09
C PHE A 520 12.07 1.93 0.17
N ILE A 521 12.81 3.05 0.10
CA ILE A 521 13.48 3.64 1.27
C ILE A 521 12.45 4.08 2.31
N GLY A 522 11.32 4.67 1.89
CA GLY A 522 10.22 4.98 2.80
C GLY A 522 9.69 3.73 3.53
N ILE A 523 9.48 2.65 2.79
CA ILE A 523 9.04 1.35 3.35
C ILE A 523 10.12 0.79 4.30
N LEU A 524 11.41 0.88 3.96
CA LEU A 524 12.51 0.46 4.83
C LEU A 524 12.56 1.25 6.15
N ILE A 525 12.39 2.57 6.08
CA ILE A 525 12.34 3.42 7.28
C ILE A 525 11.20 2.97 8.20
N GLU A 526 10.03 2.68 7.65
CA GLU A 526 8.86 2.23 8.40
C GLU A 526 9.02 0.79 8.90
N GLN A 527 9.57 -0.13 8.10
CA GLN A 527 9.88 -1.52 8.48
C GLN A 527 10.74 -1.57 9.73
N HIS A 528 11.81 -0.82 9.73
CA HIS A 528 12.79 -0.80 10.82
C HIS A 528 12.47 0.27 11.88
N ALA A 529 11.36 0.99 11.79
CA ALA A 529 11.03 2.12 12.66
C ALA A 529 12.20 3.12 12.79
N GLY A 530 12.94 3.34 11.69
CA GLY A 530 14.14 4.17 11.64
C GLY A 530 15.42 3.54 12.21
N ALA A 531 15.33 2.36 12.84
CA ALA A 531 16.47 1.63 13.38
C ALA A 531 17.09 0.71 12.32
N LEU A 532 17.62 1.30 11.26
CA LEU A 532 18.15 0.58 10.09
C LEU A 532 19.22 -0.45 10.47
N PRO A 533 19.32 -1.59 9.76
CA PRO A 533 20.43 -2.53 9.87
C PRO A 533 21.79 -1.85 9.74
N VAL A 534 22.82 -2.42 10.35
CA VAL A 534 24.17 -1.84 10.36
C VAL A 534 24.68 -1.50 8.97
N TRP A 535 24.47 -2.37 8.00
CA TRP A 535 24.93 -2.19 6.62
C TRP A 535 24.24 -1.05 5.87
N LEU A 536 23.00 -0.68 6.25
CA LEU A 536 22.23 0.43 5.67
C LEU A 536 22.35 1.73 6.48
N ALA A 537 22.76 1.65 7.74
CA ALA A 537 22.77 2.81 8.63
C ALA A 537 23.68 3.92 8.09
N PRO A 538 23.17 5.16 7.87
CA PRO A 538 23.97 6.29 7.41
C PRO A 538 25.18 6.61 8.29
N VAL A 539 25.02 6.38 9.60
CA VAL A 539 26.07 6.40 10.60
C VAL A 539 26.04 5.07 11.32
N GLN A 540 27.13 4.31 11.21
CA GLN A 540 27.23 2.97 11.82
C GLN A 540 27.74 3.04 13.25
N VAL A 541 28.64 4.00 13.53
CA VAL A 541 29.33 4.13 14.81
C VAL A 541 29.44 5.61 15.20
N ALA A 542 29.12 5.94 16.44
CA ALA A 542 29.49 7.21 17.06
C ALA A 542 30.60 6.98 18.11
N VAL A 543 31.65 7.78 18.10
CA VAL A 543 32.78 7.69 19.06
C VAL A 543 32.77 8.93 19.93
N LEU A 544 32.62 8.73 21.25
CA LEU A 544 32.40 9.77 22.25
C LEU A 544 33.56 9.80 23.25
N ASN A 545 34.05 11.00 23.63
CA ASN A 545 34.90 11.19 24.78
C ASN A 545 34.08 11.46 26.05
N ILE A 546 34.61 11.08 27.20
CA ILE A 546 34.05 11.46 28.51
C ILE A 546 34.54 12.86 28.89
N THR A 547 35.83 13.17 28.69
CA THR A 547 36.44 14.48 28.89
C THR A 547 37.35 14.83 27.73
N ASP A 548 37.82 16.06 27.65
CA ASP A 548 38.71 16.53 26.55
C ASP A 548 40.04 15.79 26.49
N SER A 549 40.49 15.16 27.60
CA SER A 549 41.75 14.40 27.67
C SER A 549 41.78 13.18 26.75
N GLN A 550 40.62 12.68 26.25
CA GLN A 550 40.54 11.57 25.31
C GLN A 550 40.31 12.00 23.86
N ALA A 551 40.28 13.31 23.55
CA ALA A 551 39.95 13.80 22.21
C ALA A 551 40.89 13.28 21.12
N ASP A 552 42.19 13.22 21.39
CA ASP A 552 43.20 12.65 20.50
C ASP A 552 42.97 11.16 20.22
N TYR A 553 42.66 10.38 21.28
CA TYR A 553 42.36 8.96 21.15
C TYR A 553 41.09 8.71 20.35
N VAL A 554 40.02 9.50 20.58
CA VAL A 554 38.79 9.44 19.76
C VAL A 554 39.10 9.70 18.28
N GLN A 555 39.92 10.73 17.97
CA GLN A 555 40.29 11.06 16.60
C GLN A 555 41.09 9.93 15.94
N ASP A 556 41.99 9.28 16.66
CA ASP A 556 42.77 8.14 16.17
C ASP A 556 41.85 6.92 15.86
N VAL A 557 40.92 6.60 16.77
CA VAL A 557 39.93 5.54 16.56
C VAL A 557 39.05 5.86 15.34
N VAL A 558 38.52 7.08 15.23
CA VAL A 558 37.72 7.51 14.10
C VAL A 558 38.50 7.40 12.79
N LYS A 559 39.77 7.80 12.77
CA LYS A 559 40.61 7.69 11.57
C LYS A 559 40.81 6.22 11.16
N LYS A 560 41.06 5.32 12.10
CA LYS A 560 41.17 3.88 11.83
C LYS A 560 39.87 3.29 11.29
N LEU A 561 38.74 3.62 11.89
CA LEU A 561 37.43 3.15 11.41
C LEU A 561 37.10 3.67 10.00
N LYS A 562 37.36 4.96 9.72
CA LYS A 562 37.19 5.55 8.38
C LYS A 562 38.06 4.89 7.32
N SER A 563 39.32 4.54 7.66
CA SER A 563 40.21 3.87 6.71
C SER A 563 39.74 2.47 6.30
N GLN A 564 38.84 1.87 7.07
CA GLN A 564 38.18 0.59 6.78
C GLN A 564 36.81 0.75 6.09
N GLY A 565 36.45 1.98 5.68
CA GLY A 565 35.18 2.26 5.01
C GLY A 565 33.97 2.34 5.95
N ILE A 566 34.18 2.38 7.27
CA ILE A 566 33.11 2.47 8.26
C ILE A 566 32.57 3.91 8.33
N ARG A 567 31.26 4.07 8.28
CA ARG A 567 30.55 5.35 8.42
C ARG A 567 30.51 5.75 9.90
N VAL A 568 31.48 6.53 10.32
CA VAL A 568 31.70 6.89 11.74
C VAL A 568 31.68 8.40 11.93
N ILE A 569 31.12 8.82 13.04
CA ILE A 569 31.14 10.20 13.54
C ILE A 569 31.85 10.26 14.87
N GLN A 570 32.43 11.44 15.20
CA GLN A 570 32.94 11.76 16.52
C GLN A 570 32.06 12.78 17.21
N ASP A 571 31.96 12.68 18.55
CA ASP A 571 31.33 13.70 19.39
C ASP A 571 32.26 14.10 20.51
N LEU A 572 32.90 15.25 20.30
CA LEU A 572 33.85 15.86 21.22
C LEU A 572 33.23 17.04 21.98
N LYS A 573 31.90 17.21 21.94
CA LYS A 573 31.21 18.29 22.65
C LYS A 573 31.52 18.24 24.16
N ASN A 574 31.66 19.39 24.79
CA ASN A 574 31.84 19.48 26.25
C ASN A 574 30.48 19.31 26.95
N GLU A 575 29.97 18.08 26.92
CA GLU A 575 28.68 17.69 27.48
C GLU A 575 28.83 16.41 28.32
N LYS A 576 27.90 16.19 29.26
CA LYS A 576 27.88 14.97 30.06
C LYS A 576 27.76 13.74 29.16
N ILE A 577 28.55 12.70 29.41
CA ILE A 577 28.55 11.47 28.61
C ILE A 577 27.15 10.83 28.49
N THR A 578 26.34 10.91 29.56
CA THR A 578 24.96 10.41 29.56
C THR A 578 24.07 11.17 28.58
N TYR A 579 24.29 12.48 28.41
CA TYR A 579 23.58 13.30 27.41
C TYR A 579 23.99 12.90 25.98
N LYS A 580 25.29 12.78 25.72
CA LYS A 580 25.81 12.35 24.42
C LYS A 580 25.28 10.97 24.02
N ILE A 581 25.34 10.00 24.94
CA ILE A 581 24.80 8.65 24.71
C ILE A 581 23.30 8.74 24.36
N ARG A 582 22.52 9.52 25.10
CA ARG A 582 21.08 9.69 24.83
C ARG A 582 20.83 10.32 23.46
N GLU A 583 21.55 11.38 23.09
CA GLU A 583 21.42 12.06 21.80
C GLU A 583 21.63 11.07 20.65
N HIS A 584 22.73 10.29 20.68
CA HIS A 584 23.01 9.30 19.64
C HIS A 584 22.08 8.09 19.68
N SER A 585 21.58 7.69 20.85
CA SER A 585 20.56 6.64 20.95
C SER A 585 19.23 7.07 20.34
N MET A 586 18.84 8.34 20.48
CA MET A 586 17.64 8.90 19.81
C MET A 586 17.78 8.90 18.29
N GLN A 587 19.00 9.07 17.77
CA GLN A 587 19.33 8.93 16.35
C GLN A 587 19.39 7.46 15.89
N LYS A 588 19.08 6.51 16.78
CA LYS A 588 18.97 5.06 16.50
C LYS A 588 20.23 4.44 15.89
N LEU A 589 21.41 4.98 16.23
CA LEU A 589 22.68 4.46 15.74
C LEU A 589 22.90 3.00 16.17
N PRO A 590 23.50 2.16 15.29
CA PRO A 590 23.82 0.77 15.65
C PRO A 590 24.78 0.64 16.82
N TYR A 591 25.88 1.43 16.82
CA TYR A 591 26.92 1.35 17.83
C TYR A 591 27.36 2.72 18.34
N ILE A 592 27.65 2.78 19.63
CA ILE A 592 28.26 3.92 20.32
C ILE A 592 29.51 3.41 21.05
N LEU A 593 30.66 4.02 20.78
CA LEU A 593 31.90 3.76 21.47
C LEU A 593 32.18 4.89 22.46
N VAL A 594 32.40 4.55 23.70
CA VAL A 594 32.71 5.52 24.78
C VAL A 594 34.17 5.39 25.18
N MET A 595 34.87 6.51 25.19
CA MET A 595 36.31 6.61 25.51
C MET A 595 36.50 7.37 26.81
N GLY A 596 36.96 6.67 27.80
CA GLY A 596 37.45 7.22 29.05
C GLY A 596 38.98 7.06 29.19
N ASP A 597 39.53 7.46 30.34
CA ASP A 597 40.97 7.34 30.61
C ASP A 597 41.44 5.87 30.60
N LYS A 598 40.59 4.95 31.05
CA LYS A 598 40.90 3.52 31.08
C LYS A 598 41.01 2.95 29.64
N GLU A 599 40.06 3.29 28.78
CA GLU A 599 40.04 2.85 27.38
C GLU A 599 41.27 3.44 26.64
N LYS A 600 41.56 4.73 26.84
CA LYS A 600 42.73 5.38 26.24
C LYS A 600 44.01 4.72 26.70
N ALA A 601 44.18 4.45 28.00
CA ALA A 601 45.38 3.83 28.54
C ALA A 601 45.59 2.38 28.08
N ALA A 602 44.50 1.62 27.92
CA ALA A 602 44.54 0.22 27.51
C ALA A 602 44.47 0.01 26.00
N GLY A 603 44.21 1.06 25.20
CA GLY A 603 44.00 0.94 23.75
C GLY A 603 42.70 0.20 23.35
N THR A 604 41.68 0.26 24.22
CA THR A 604 40.42 -0.46 24.06
C THR A 604 39.24 0.50 23.81
N VAL A 605 38.07 -0.04 23.56
CA VAL A 605 36.82 0.71 23.34
C VAL A 605 35.69 0.13 24.20
N ALA A 606 34.92 0.98 24.87
CA ALA A 606 33.72 0.56 25.58
C ALA A 606 32.52 0.62 24.58
N VAL A 607 31.91 -0.52 24.28
CA VAL A 607 30.96 -0.68 23.19
C VAL A 607 29.54 -0.76 23.72
N ARG A 608 28.65 0.08 23.18
CA ARG A 608 27.21 0.03 23.37
C ARG A 608 26.52 -0.23 22.05
N ALA A 609 25.69 -1.25 22.02
CA ALA A 609 24.81 -1.51 20.89
C ALA A 609 23.46 -0.81 21.07
N ARG A 610 22.69 -0.72 19.99
CA ARG A 610 21.33 -0.19 19.97
C ARG A 610 20.46 -0.81 21.06
N GLY A 611 19.49 -0.05 21.57
CA GLY A 611 18.67 -0.48 22.71
C GLY A 611 19.37 -0.36 24.06
N ASN A 612 20.47 0.39 24.11
CA ASN A 612 21.29 0.60 25.30
C ASN A 612 21.95 -0.68 25.88
N VAL A 613 22.21 -1.66 24.99
CA VAL A 613 22.88 -2.91 25.36
C VAL A 613 24.37 -2.66 25.52
N ASP A 614 24.89 -2.91 26.74
CA ASP A 614 26.32 -2.79 27.04
C ASP A 614 27.05 -4.08 26.61
N LEU A 615 27.96 -3.98 25.64
CA LEU A 615 28.77 -5.10 25.15
C LEU A 615 30.15 -5.18 25.88
N GLY A 616 30.38 -4.28 26.83
CA GLY A 616 31.61 -4.23 27.58
C GLY A 616 32.76 -3.56 26.85
N VAL A 617 33.97 -3.75 27.39
CA VAL A 617 35.22 -3.20 26.86
C VAL A 617 35.95 -4.25 26.06
N MET A 618 36.40 -3.90 24.85
CA MET A 618 37.14 -4.80 23.96
C MET A 618 38.21 -4.07 23.15
N PRO A 619 39.21 -4.79 22.59
CA PRO A 619 40.13 -4.22 21.60
C PRO A 619 39.40 -3.66 20.37
N LEU A 620 39.91 -2.60 19.77
CA LEU A 620 39.31 -2.00 18.59
C LEU A 620 39.18 -3.01 17.43
N GLU A 621 40.17 -3.87 17.25
CA GLU A 621 40.22 -4.93 16.26
C GLU A 621 39.03 -5.91 16.42
N ALA A 622 38.75 -6.37 17.64
CA ALA A 622 37.62 -7.25 17.95
C ALA A 622 36.28 -6.57 17.64
N PHE A 623 36.15 -5.27 17.92
CA PHE A 623 34.96 -4.50 17.54
C PHE A 623 34.81 -4.40 16.02
N THR A 624 35.89 -4.14 15.28
CA THR A 624 35.83 -4.04 13.80
C THR A 624 35.51 -5.37 13.13
N GLU A 625 36.02 -6.49 13.67
CA GLU A 625 35.65 -7.83 13.21
C GLU A 625 34.15 -8.12 13.43
N LYS A 626 33.64 -7.78 14.63
CA LYS A 626 32.20 -7.88 14.89
C LYS A 626 31.38 -7.05 13.91
N LEU A 627 31.74 -5.78 13.75
CA LEU A 627 31.04 -4.87 12.85
C LEU A 627 31.03 -5.39 11.39
N ALA A 628 32.17 -5.89 10.91
CA ALA A 628 32.28 -6.51 9.58
C ALA A 628 31.38 -7.74 9.45
N SER A 629 31.31 -8.57 10.51
CA SER A 629 30.41 -9.73 10.55
C SER A 629 28.94 -9.31 10.46
N ASP A 630 28.52 -8.28 11.21
CA ASP A 630 27.15 -7.77 11.20
C ASP A 630 26.77 -7.19 9.82
N ILE A 631 27.69 -6.46 9.19
CA ILE A 631 27.50 -5.92 7.84
C ILE A 631 27.36 -7.07 6.81
N ALA A 632 28.21 -8.08 6.90
CA ALA A 632 28.17 -9.24 5.99
C ALA A 632 26.89 -10.06 6.17
N ALA A 633 26.41 -10.19 7.41
CA ALA A 633 25.18 -10.89 7.75
C ALA A 633 23.90 -10.06 7.49
N LYS A 634 24.03 -8.80 7.02
CA LYS A 634 22.91 -7.88 6.77
C LYS A 634 22.07 -7.55 8.04
N LEU A 635 22.71 -7.58 9.21
CA LEU A 635 22.10 -7.27 10.52
C LEU A 635 22.06 -5.75 10.80
#